data_e6444276c495f805997ad8180ba5fb27
#
_entry.id   e6444276c495f805997ad8180ba5fb27
#
_cell.length_a   1.000
_cell.length_b   1.000
_cell.length_c   1.000
_cell.angle_alpha   90.00
_cell.angle_beta   90.00
_cell.angle_gamma   90.00
#
_symmetry.space_group_name_H-M   'P 1'
#
loop_
_entity.id
_entity.type
_entity.pdbx_description
1 polymer ?
#
loop_
_entity_poly.entity_id
_entity_poly.type
_entity_poly.pdbx_seq_one_letter_code
_entity_poly.pdbx_strand_id
1 'polypeptide(L)'
;HVKAMDFDGMSSLLQNSDLTVLDNADITNAAYTNFFSAVNQKMDFDIKKTTFSILNGTANVTVHVKYIDGSDIYRETITEFLKQIVSTAFSGETLTEEETQQKLASLLEEKASSVQDSFAETDISYPLIKAGDTWKIVSLDENTAKMMSANFTDVQDEINTSLAEIENAENSNTAQPPQAASGDTIDMSNEKFTIHY
;
A
#
# COMPACT_ATOMS: atom_id res chain seq x y z
N HIS A 1 17.38 -6.51 3.93
CA HIS A 1 16.33 -5.97 4.79
C HIS A 1 14.99 -5.88 4.04
N VAL A 2 14.88 -5.23 2.86
CA VAL A 2 13.61 -5.07 2.12
C VAL A 2 12.86 -6.39 1.93
N LYS A 3 13.50 -7.41 1.32
CA LYS A 3 12.88 -8.75 1.11
C LYS A 3 12.41 -9.43 2.41
N ALA A 4 13.01 -9.10 3.53
CA ALA A 4 12.70 -9.68 4.83
C ALA A 4 11.75 -8.80 5.66
N MET A 5 11.32 -7.64 5.14
CA MET A 5 10.53 -6.65 5.87
C MET A 5 11.19 -6.26 7.22
N ASP A 6 12.53 -6.21 7.23
CA ASP A 6 13.33 -5.87 8.41
C ASP A 6 13.48 -4.34 8.49
N PHE A 7 12.49 -3.69 9.09
CA PHE A 7 12.44 -2.22 9.21
C PHE A 7 13.55 -1.67 10.10
N ASP A 8 13.95 -2.38 11.17
CA ASP A 8 15.05 -1.97 12.03
C ASP A 8 16.37 -1.99 11.26
N GLY A 9 16.59 -3.05 10.49
CA GLY A 9 17.74 -3.16 9.60
C GLY A 9 17.75 -2.07 8.53
N MET A 10 16.60 -1.77 7.91
CA MET A 10 16.47 -0.70 6.93
C MET A 10 16.76 0.67 7.57
N SER A 11 16.12 0.97 8.70
CA SER A 11 16.32 2.22 9.46
C SER A 11 17.78 2.40 9.84
N SER A 12 18.48 1.34 10.23
CA SER A 12 19.90 1.37 10.58
C SER A 12 20.82 1.77 9.41
N LEU A 13 20.40 1.57 8.17
CA LEU A 13 21.14 1.94 6.95
C LEU A 13 20.84 3.37 6.50
N LEU A 14 19.79 4.01 7.01
CA LEU A 14 19.42 5.39 6.68
C LEU A 14 20.25 6.39 7.49
N GLN A 15 20.47 7.57 6.91
CA GLN A 15 21.15 8.68 7.59
C GLN A 15 20.33 9.17 8.79
N ASN A 16 19.03 9.30 8.64
CA ASN A 16 18.12 9.87 9.65
C ASN A 16 17.20 8.81 10.28
N SER A 17 17.37 7.53 9.97
CA SER A 17 16.49 6.44 10.42
C SER A 17 15.02 6.63 10.07
N ASP A 18 14.71 7.47 9.06
CA ASP A 18 13.37 7.88 8.67
C ASP A 18 12.76 6.90 7.66
N LEU A 19 11.69 6.23 8.05
CA LEU A 19 10.92 5.29 7.24
C LEU A 19 9.49 5.78 6.96
N THR A 20 9.17 7.04 7.25
CA THR A 20 7.79 7.57 7.14
C THR A 20 7.19 7.46 5.74
N VAL A 21 8.03 7.42 4.70
CA VAL A 21 7.56 7.18 3.33
C VAL A 21 6.86 5.82 3.17
N LEU A 22 7.17 4.84 4.03
CA LEU A 22 6.57 3.50 3.99
C LEU A 22 5.20 3.45 4.68
N ASP A 23 4.90 4.40 5.56
CA ASP A 23 3.64 4.45 6.30
C ASP A 23 2.46 4.72 5.36
N ASN A 24 2.67 5.53 4.31
CA ASN A 24 1.64 5.86 3.32
C ASN A 24 1.10 4.66 2.53
N ALA A 25 1.79 3.52 2.59
CA ALA A 25 1.42 2.31 1.87
C ALA A 25 1.01 1.15 2.81
N ASP A 26 0.72 1.44 4.06
CA ASP A 26 0.37 0.45 5.10
C ASP A 26 1.37 -0.71 5.26
N ILE A 27 2.59 -0.55 4.75
CA ILE A 27 3.60 -1.62 4.74
C ILE A 27 4.02 -1.99 6.17
N THR A 28 3.96 -1.02 7.08
CA THR A 28 4.33 -1.19 8.49
C THR A 28 3.21 -1.78 9.34
N ASN A 29 1.99 -1.90 8.80
CA ASN A 29 0.85 -2.47 9.51
C ASN A 29 1.03 -3.97 9.75
N ALA A 30 1.02 -4.36 11.03
CA ALA A 30 1.24 -5.74 11.45
C ALA A 30 0.22 -6.74 10.85
N ALA A 31 -1.02 -6.30 10.56
CA ALA A 31 -2.05 -7.14 9.98
C ALA A 31 -1.67 -7.65 8.57
N TYR A 32 -0.87 -6.89 7.83
CA TYR A 32 -0.49 -7.22 6.45
C TYR A 32 0.94 -7.75 6.31
N THR A 33 1.66 -7.94 7.41
CA THR A 33 3.08 -8.36 7.41
C THR A 33 3.32 -9.65 6.62
N ASN A 34 2.45 -10.66 6.79
CA ASN A 34 2.59 -11.93 6.08
C ASN A 34 2.46 -11.75 4.57
N PHE A 35 1.47 -10.99 4.13
CA PHE A 35 1.24 -10.70 2.73
C PHE A 35 2.46 -9.97 2.12
N PHE A 36 2.88 -8.86 2.71
CA PHE A 36 4.02 -8.09 2.21
C PHE A 36 5.33 -8.88 2.25
N SER A 37 5.54 -9.71 3.27
CA SER A 37 6.71 -10.59 3.33
C SER A 37 6.70 -11.58 2.17
N ALA A 38 5.56 -12.21 1.89
CA ALA A 38 5.45 -13.18 0.81
C ALA A 38 5.71 -12.58 -0.57
N VAL A 39 5.14 -11.40 -0.87
CA VAL A 39 5.32 -10.74 -2.17
C VAL A 39 6.74 -10.18 -2.33
N ASN A 40 7.32 -9.59 -1.27
CA ASN A 40 8.67 -9.02 -1.33
C ASN A 40 9.78 -10.08 -1.42
N GLN A 41 9.55 -11.31 -0.95
CA GLN A 41 10.52 -12.39 -1.15
C GLN A 41 10.72 -12.77 -2.61
N LYS A 42 9.72 -12.55 -3.46
CA LYS A 42 9.77 -12.80 -4.90
C LYS A 42 10.50 -11.68 -5.69
N MET A 43 10.87 -10.60 -5.03
CA MET A 43 11.60 -9.49 -5.63
C MET A 43 13.00 -9.94 -6.12
N ASP A 44 13.44 -9.38 -7.24
CA ASP A 44 14.81 -9.48 -7.72
C ASP A 44 15.38 -8.10 -8.02
N PHE A 45 16.71 -7.96 -7.98
CA PHE A 45 17.35 -6.66 -8.19
C PHE A 45 18.78 -6.78 -8.74
N ASP A 46 19.13 -5.78 -9.56
CA ASP A 46 20.47 -5.60 -10.13
C ASP A 46 20.96 -4.15 -9.94
N ILE A 47 22.25 -3.98 -9.59
CA ILE A 47 22.86 -2.65 -9.56
C ILE A 47 23.22 -2.23 -10.98
N LYS A 48 22.50 -1.24 -11.52
CA LYS A 48 22.71 -0.69 -12.87
C LYS A 48 23.86 0.28 -12.94
N LYS A 49 23.97 1.16 -11.94
CA LYS A 49 24.93 2.26 -11.97
C LYS A 49 25.28 2.72 -10.56
N THR A 50 26.57 3.03 -10.39
CA THR A 50 27.06 3.72 -9.19
C THR A 50 27.89 4.93 -9.62
N THR A 51 27.60 6.10 -9.05
CA THR A 51 28.36 7.32 -9.24
C THR A 51 28.86 7.83 -7.90
N PHE A 52 30.07 8.37 -7.87
CA PHE A 52 30.73 8.85 -6.66
C PHE A 52 31.17 10.30 -6.84
N SER A 53 31.04 11.10 -5.78
CA SER A 53 31.70 12.40 -5.62
C SER A 53 32.62 12.32 -4.39
N ILE A 54 33.89 12.02 -4.64
CA ILE A 54 34.88 11.82 -3.57
C ILE A 54 35.06 13.10 -2.75
N LEU A 55 35.02 14.25 -3.41
CA LEU A 55 35.20 15.57 -2.74
C LEU A 55 34.07 15.87 -1.77
N ASN A 56 32.83 15.42 -2.06
CA ASN A 56 31.66 15.70 -1.26
C ASN A 56 31.30 14.54 -0.33
N GLY A 57 31.97 13.40 -0.43
CA GLY A 57 31.65 12.21 0.33
C GLY A 57 30.21 11.69 0.01
N THR A 58 29.77 11.84 -1.24
CA THR A 58 28.43 11.40 -1.67
C THR A 58 28.54 10.37 -2.79
N ALA A 59 27.52 9.54 -2.91
CA ALA A 59 27.35 8.61 -4.03
C ALA A 59 25.88 8.53 -4.42
N ASN A 60 25.61 7.98 -5.60
CA ASN A 60 24.27 7.60 -6.01
C ASN A 60 24.33 6.19 -6.60
N VAL A 61 23.45 5.31 -6.14
CA VAL A 61 23.33 3.94 -6.65
C VAL A 61 21.96 3.78 -7.28
N THR A 62 21.93 3.47 -8.58
CA THR A 62 20.70 3.11 -9.29
C THR A 62 20.56 1.60 -9.31
N VAL A 63 19.47 1.12 -8.80
CA VAL A 63 19.11 -0.30 -8.71
C VAL A 63 17.92 -0.56 -9.61
N HIS A 64 18.04 -1.53 -10.50
CA HIS A 64 16.90 -2.08 -11.23
C HIS A 64 16.23 -3.11 -10.36
N VAL A 65 14.92 -3.00 -10.18
CA VAL A 65 14.16 -3.93 -9.33
C VAL A 65 13.01 -4.52 -10.14
N LYS A 66 12.89 -5.84 -10.07
CA LYS A 66 11.72 -6.58 -10.52
C LYS A 66 10.97 -7.05 -9.27
N TYR A 67 9.68 -6.72 -9.19
CA TYR A 67 8.86 -6.97 -8.02
C TYR A 67 7.45 -7.40 -8.41
N ILE A 68 6.69 -7.94 -7.46
CA ILE A 68 5.29 -8.31 -7.70
C ILE A 68 4.46 -7.05 -7.95
N ASP A 69 3.70 -7.05 -9.04
CA ASP A 69 2.59 -6.13 -9.24
C ASP A 69 1.33 -6.73 -8.61
N GLY A 70 0.98 -6.23 -7.43
CA GLY A 70 -0.18 -6.67 -6.67
C GLY A 70 -1.51 -6.06 -7.09
N SER A 71 -1.55 -5.24 -8.14
CA SER A 71 -2.74 -4.47 -8.52
C SER A 71 -3.99 -5.34 -8.69
N ASP A 72 -3.87 -6.50 -9.33
CA ASP A 72 -5.00 -7.41 -9.51
C ASP A 72 -5.39 -8.10 -8.20
N ILE A 73 -4.42 -8.44 -7.35
CA ILE A 73 -4.66 -9.00 -6.01
C ILE A 73 -5.49 -8.00 -5.19
N TYR A 74 -5.10 -6.73 -5.18
CA TYR A 74 -5.81 -5.68 -4.44
C TYR A 74 -7.22 -5.45 -4.97
N ARG A 75 -7.40 -5.33 -6.29
CA ARG A 75 -8.72 -5.14 -6.91
C ARG A 75 -9.67 -6.29 -6.61
N GLU A 76 -9.19 -7.53 -6.72
CA GLU A 76 -10.01 -8.71 -6.38
C GLU A 76 -10.32 -8.77 -4.89
N THR A 77 -9.35 -8.46 -4.03
CA THR A 77 -9.53 -8.41 -2.58
C THR A 77 -10.61 -7.41 -2.19
N ILE A 78 -10.53 -6.19 -2.70
CA ILE A 78 -11.51 -5.13 -2.38
C ILE A 78 -12.87 -5.48 -2.93
N THR A 79 -12.95 -6.01 -4.15
CA THR A 79 -14.22 -6.44 -4.73
C THR A 79 -14.90 -7.51 -3.87
N GLU A 80 -14.15 -8.48 -3.39
CA GLU A 80 -14.68 -9.54 -2.54
C GLU A 80 -15.03 -9.02 -1.14
N PHE A 81 -14.19 -8.15 -0.58
CA PHE A 81 -14.44 -7.51 0.70
C PHE A 81 -15.74 -6.71 0.69
N LEU A 82 -15.97 -5.87 -0.32
CA LEU A 82 -17.20 -5.09 -0.46
C LEU A 82 -18.45 -5.98 -0.56
N LYS A 83 -18.39 -7.08 -1.30
CA LYS A 83 -19.49 -8.05 -1.33
C LYS A 83 -19.81 -8.61 0.05
N GLN A 84 -18.78 -8.92 0.83
CA GLN A 84 -18.95 -9.45 2.18
C GLN A 84 -19.48 -8.40 3.15
N ILE A 85 -19.04 -7.15 3.07
CA ILE A 85 -19.55 -6.03 3.87
C ILE A 85 -21.06 -5.83 3.58
N VAL A 86 -21.41 -5.76 2.31
CA VAL A 86 -22.84 -5.63 1.92
C VAL A 86 -23.66 -6.78 2.47
N SER A 87 -23.19 -8.03 2.37
CA SER A 87 -23.89 -9.20 2.92
C SER A 87 -24.03 -9.13 4.45
N THR A 88 -22.98 -8.67 5.16
CA THR A 88 -22.99 -8.51 6.61
C THR A 88 -23.97 -7.41 7.05
N ALA A 89 -24.01 -6.29 6.33
CA ALA A 89 -24.96 -5.21 6.60
C ALA A 89 -26.42 -5.67 6.44
N PHE A 90 -26.72 -6.52 5.46
CA PHE A 90 -28.05 -7.09 5.30
C PHE A 90 -28.45 -8.07 6.42
N SER A 91 -27.49 -8.71 7.09
CA SER A 91 -27.75 -9.57 8.26
C SER A 91 -27.88 -8.80 9.58
N GLY A 92 -27.67 -7.48 9.55
CA GLY A 92 -27.74 -6.61 10.73
C GLY A 92 -26.54 -6.72 11.66
N GLU A 93 -25.44 -7.29 11.16
CA GLU A 93 -24.16 -7.37 11.86
C GLU A 93 -23.29 -6.17 11.48
N THR A 94 -22.52 -5.68 12.43
CA THR A 94 -21.48 -4.64 12.21
C THR A 94 -20.14 -5.23 12.56
N LEU A 95 -19.15 -5.04 11.70
CA LEU A 95 -17.79 -5.44 11.97
C LEU A 95 -17.09 -4.35 12.79
N THR A 96 -16.27 -4.75 13.75
CA THR A 96 -15.32 -3.85 14.40
C THR A 96 -14.16 -3.54 13.44
N GLU A 97 -13.40 -2.49 13.73
CA GLU A 97 -12.21 -2.14 12.96
C GLU A 97 -11.20 -3.30 12.90
N GLU A 98 -10.95 -3.96 14.03
CA GLU A 98 -10.05 -5.10 14.12
C GLU A 98 -10.54 -6.30 13.26
N GLU A 99 -11.83 -6.63 13.32
CA GLU A 99 -12.42 -7.69 12.49
C GLU A 99 -12.34 -7.34 11.01
N THR A 100 -12.52 -6.06 10.67
CA THR A 100 -12.37 -5.53 9.31
C THR A 100 -10.95 -5.73 8.79
N GLN A 101 -9.94 -5.34 9.57
CA GLN A 101 -8.53 -5.49 9.19
C GLN A 101 -8.13 -6.97 9.07
N GLN A 102 -8.53 -7.82 10.01
CA GLN A 102 -8.25 -9.26 9.96
C GLN A 102 -8.88 -9.93 8.73
N LYS A 103 -10.11 -9.53 8.40
CA LYS A 103 -10.82 -10.05 7.23
C LYS A 103 -10.15 -9.62 5.93
N LEU A 104 -9.74 -8.35 5.85
CA LEU A 104 -9.02 -7.83 4.69
C LEU A 104 -7.65 -8.52 4.53
N ALA A 105 -6.89 -8.71 5.61
CA ALA A 105 -5.62 -9.43 5.59
C ALA A 105 -5.78 -10.87 5.11
N SER A 106 -6.80 -11.58 5.60
CA SER A 106 -7.09 -12.95 5.18
C SER A 106 -7.45 -13.03 3.69
N LEU A 107 -8.23 -12.08 3.19
CA LEU A 107 -8.57 -12.02 1.76
C LEU A 107 -7.34 -11.70 0.90
N LEU A 108 -6.45 -10.82 1.34
CA LEU A 108 -5.19 -10.53 0.65
C LEU A 108 -4.33 -11.79 0.52
N GLU A 109 -4.17 -12.55 1.59
CA GLU A 109 -3.41 -13.82 1.58
C GLU A 109 -4.07 -14.86 0.65
N GLU A 110 -5.40 -14.99 0.67
CA GLU A 110 -6.15 -15.87 -0.22
C GLU A 110 -5.94 -15.49 -1.69
N LYS A 111 -6.11 -14.20 -2.02
CA LYS A 111 -5.95 -13.72 -3.40
C LYS A 111 -4.51 -13.81 -3.86
N ALA A 112 -3.53 -13.51 -3.02
CA ALA A 112 -2.12 -13.70 -3.33
C ALA A 112 -1.75 -15.16 -3.67
N SER A 113 -2.53 -16.13 -3.18
CA SER A 113 -2.33 -17.54 -3.47
C SER A 113 -3.07 -18.02 -4.72
N SER A 114 -4.11 -17.32 -5.16
CA SER A 114 -5.01 -17.71 -6.25
C SER A 114 -4.79 -16.94 -7.55
N VAL A 115 -4.34 -15.67 -7.45
CA VAL A 115 -4.03 -14.83 -8.62
C VAL A 115 -2.64 -15.18 -9.16
N GLN A 116 -2.52 -15.23 -10.47
CA GLN A 116 -1.23 -15.47 -11.10
C GLN A 116 -0.28 -14.29 -10.84
N ASP A 117 0.97 -14.58 -10.45
CA ASP A 117 2.00 -13.56 -10.24
C ASP A 117 2.18 -12.69 -11.49
N SER A 118 2.00 -11.40 -11.34
CA SER A 118 2.38 -10.36 -12.27
C SER A 118 3.61 -9.64 -11.74
N PHE A 119 4.48 -9.16 -12.63
CA PHE A 119 5.71 -8.47 -12.25
C PHE A 119 5.78 -7.10 -12.89
N ALA A 120 6.19 -6.11 -12.10
CA ALA A 120 6.61 -4.80 -12.55
C ALA A 120 8.13 -4.66 -12.41
N GLU A 121 8.69 -3.72 -13.18
CA GLU A 121 10.12 -3.40 -13.15
C GLU A 121 10.30 -1.90 -13.05
N THR A 122 11.27 -1.45 -12.24
CA THR A 122 11.58 -0.02 -12.11
C THR A 122 13.05 0.17 -11.75
N ASP A 123 13.57 1.35 -12.07
CA ASP A 123 14.90 1.78 -11.62
C ASP A 123 14.75 2.79 -10.48
N ILE A 124 15.31 2.46 -9.32
CA ILE A 124 15.29 3.31 -8.12
C ILE A 124 16.69 3.83 -7.87
N SER A 125 16.81 5.13 -7.59
CA SER A 125 18.08 5.78 -7.32
C SER A 125 18.20 6.15 -5.84
N TYR A 126 19.17 5.55 -5.15
CA TYR A 126 19.44 5.80 -3.75
C TYR A 126 20.62 6.76 -3.60
N PRO A 127 20.38 7.98 -3.11
CA PRO A 127 21.45 8.89 -2.73
C PRO A 127 22.13 8.38 -1.44
N LEU A 128 23.45 8.38 -1.44
CA LEU A 128 24.26 7.95 -0.30
C LEU A 128 25.19 9.06 0.17
N ILE A 129 25.44 9.07 1.48
CA ILE A 129 26.41 9.93 2.12
C ILE A 129 27.38 9.11 2.95
N LYS A 130 28.64 9.51 2.97
CA LYS A 130 29.66 8.89 3.81
C LYS A 130 29.53 9.39 5.25
N ALA A 131 29.31 8.48 6.19
CA ALA A 131 29.21 8.72 7.63
C ALA A 131 30.34 7.95 8.34
N GLY A 132 31.44 8.62 8.61
CA GLY A 132 32.67 7.97 9.10
C GLY A 132 33.22 6.99 8.06
N ASP A 133 33.34 5.72 8.43
CA ASP A 133 33.84 4.65 7.54
C ASP A 133 32.73 3.90 6.79
N THR A 134 31.47 4.28 6.98
CA THR A 134 30.33 3.63 6.37
C THR A 134 29.58 4.56 5.41
N TRP A 135 28.79 3.96 4.52
CA TRP A 135 27.85 4.68 3.67
C TRP A 135 26.44 4.53 4.23
N LYS A 136 25.68 5.62 4.21
CA LYS A 136 24.28 5.67 4.62
C LYS A 136 23.41 6.12 3.45
N ILE A 137 22.24 5.54 3.30
CA ILE A 137 21.22 6.03 2.37
C ILE A 137 20.66 7.32 2.96
N VAL A 138 20.57 8.39 2.17
CA VAL A 138 20.07 9.68 2.65
C VAL A 138 18.59 9.63 2.94
N SER A 139 17.80 9.06 2.01
CA SER A 139 16.35 8.90 2.13
C SER A 139 15.86 7.79 1.22
N LEU A 140 14.74 7.20 1.55
CA LEU A 140 13.90 6.42 0.65
C LEU A 140 12.95 7.36 -0.09
N ASP A 141 12.52 6.97 -1.29
CA ASP A 141 11.54 7.69 -2.09
C ASP A 141 10.21 6.92 -2.20
N GLU A 142 9.21 7.55 -2.80
CA GLU A 142 7.89 6.96 -3.04
C GLU A 142 7.96 5.71 -3.93
N ASN A 143 8.94 5.62 -4.85
CA ASN A 143 9.12 4.42 -5.67
C ASN A 143 9.54 3.22 -4.81
N THR A 144 10.29 3.46 -3.73
CA THR A 144 10.63 2.40 -2.77
C THR A 144 9.37 1.92 -2.03
N ALA A 145 8.51 2.82 -1.57
CA ALA A 145 7.24 2.47 -0.94
C ALA A 145 6.31 1.73 -1.92
N LYS A 146 6.18 2.24 -3.13
CA LYS A 146 5.39 1.62 -4.21
C LYS A 146 5.86 0.20 -4.52
N MET A 147 7.15 -0.01 -4.68
CA MET A 147 7.77 -1.32 -4.90
C MET A 147 7.50 -2.27 -3.73
N MET A 148 7.73 -1.83 -2.49
CA MET A 148 7.56 -2.65 -1.29
C MET A 148 6.10 -2.99 -1.02
N SER A 149 5.18 -2.12 -1.39
CA SER A 149 3.73 -2.34 -1.30
C SER A 149 3.14 -3.09 -2.49
N ALA A 150 3.97 -3.57 -3.43
CA ALA A 150 3.48 -4.24 -4.64
C ALA A 150 2.44 -3.39 -5.41
N ASN A 151 2.70 -2.09 -5.58
CA ASN A 151 1.84 -1.10 -6.22
C ASN A 151 0.51 -0.78 -5.48
N PHE A 152 0.41 -1.03 -4.18
CA PHE A 152 -0.81 -0.74 -3.41
C PHE A 152 -1.25 0.73 -3.55
N THR A 153 -0.31 1.67 -3.48
CA THR A 153 -0.60 3.10 -3.56
C THR A 153 -1.34 3.49 -4.85
N ASP A 154 -1.00 2.89 -5.98
CA ASP A 154 -1.68 3.16 -7.25
C ASP A 154 -3.14 2.68 -7.23
N VAL A 155 -3.38 1.50 -6.65
CA VAL A 155 -4.74 0.93 -6.54
C VAL A 155 -5.58 1.71 -5.53
N GLN A 156 -4.99 2.18 -4.45
CA GLN A 156 -5.67 3.02 -3.47
C GLN A 156 -6.21 4.31 -4.11
N ASP A 157 -5.44 4.96 -4.95
CA ASP A 157 -5.86 6.14 -5.68
C ASP A 157 -6.99 5.84 -6.67
N GLU A 158 -6.95 4.72 -7.39
CA GLU A 158 -8.03 4.27 -8.27
C GLU A 158 -9.33 4.05 -7.49
N ILE A 159 -9.25 3.40 -6.33
CA ILE A 159 -10.41 3.12 -5.47
C ILE A 159 -11.01 4.42 -4.93
N ASN A 160 -10.18 5.31 -4.39
CA ASN A 160 -10.63 6.60 -3.88
C ASN A 160 -11.31 7.42 -4.98
N THR A 161 -10.77 7.40 -6.20
CA THR A 161 -11.37 8.07 -7.36
C THR A 161 -12.72 7.47 -7.71
N SER A 162 -12.82 6.14 -7.76
CA SER A 162 -14.06 5.44 -8.09
C SER A 162 -15.16 5.66 -7.04
N LEU A 163 -14.79 5.69 -5.76
CA LEU A 163 -15.73 5.99 -4.68
C LEU A 163 -16.25 7.43 -4.77
N ALA A 164 -15.37 8.41 -5.02
CA ALA A 164 -15.76 9.80 -5.22
C ALA A 164 -16.68 10.00 -6.43
N GLU A 165 -16.50 9.24 -7.51
CA GLU A 165 -17.39 9.24 -8.67
C GLU A 165 -18.78 8.70 -8.33
N ILE A 166 -18.89 7.64 -7.53
CA ILE A 166 -20.16 7.08 -7.07
C ILE A 166 -20.91 8.08 -6.18
N GLU A 167 -20.24 8.70 -5.22
CA GLU A 167 -20.85 9.73 -4.36
C GLU A 167 -21.36 10.93 -5.15
N ASN A 168 -20.61 11.37 -6.16
CA ASN A 168 -21.02 12.46 -7.05
C ASN A 168 -22.22 12.07 -7.94
N ALA A 169 -22.30 10.82 -8.39
CA ALA A 169 -23.42 10.33 -9.18
C ALA A 169 -24.71 10.22 -8.36
N GLU A 170 -24.65 9.78 -7.11
CA GLU A 170 -25.79 9.75 -6.17
C GLU A 170 -26.30 11.15 -5.83
N ASN A 171 -25.40 12.09 -5.57
CA ASN A 171 -25.75 13.49 -5.31
C ASN A 171 -26.35 14.21 -6.53
N SER A 172 -26.03 13.76 -7.74
CA SER A 172 -26.55 14.32 -8.99
C SER A 172 -27.98 13.81 -9.33
N ASN A 173 -28.40 12.71 -8.71
CA ASN A 173 -29.68 12.07 -8.99
C ASN A 173 -30.80 12.47 -8.00
N THR A 174 -30.51 13.35 -7.03
CA THR A 174 -31.51 13.93 -6.11
C THR A 174 -32.22 15.14 -6.71
N ALA A 175 -32.87 14.97 -7.87
CA ALA A 175 -33.92 15.85 -8.35
C ALA A 175 -35.27 15.22 -8.06
N GLN A 176 -35.85 15.60 -6.91
CA GLN A 176 -37.23 15.51 -6.47
C GLN A 176 -37.72 14.19 -5.84
N PRO A 177 -38.11 14.22 -4.56
CA PRO A 177 -38.60 13.04 -3.85
C PRO A 177 -40.08 12.79 -4.07
N PRO A 178 -40.57 11.55 -4.11
CA PRO A 178 -41.88 11.22 -3.61
C PRO A 178 -41.80 11.06 -2.09
N GLN A 179 -42.64 11.83 -1.41
CA GLN A 179 -42.85 11.79 0.02
C GLN A 179 -43.38 10.41 0.45
N ALA A 180 -42.71 9.70 1.32
CA ALA A 180 -43.18 8.99 2.50
C ALA A 180 -42.27 7.86 2.97
N ALA A 181 -42.13 7.83 4.28
CA ALA A 181 -41.67 6.78 5.18
C ALA A 181 -40.22 6.83 5.64
N SER A 182 -40.12 7.20 6.92
CA SER A 182 -38.94 7.10 7.77
C SER A 182 -38.30 5.73 7.74
N GLY A 183 -37.05 5.70 7.37
CA GLY A 183 -36.14 4.55 7.52
C GLY A 183 -34.72 5.11 7.60
N ASP A 184 -34.00 4.69 8.59
CA ASP A 184 -32.67 5.12 8.93
C ASP A 184 -31.74 5.18 7.71
N THR A 185 -31.34 6.40 7.35
CA THR A 185 -30.24 6.61 6.39
C THR A 185 -28.94 6.34 7.13
N ILE A 186 -28.22 5.33 6.68
CA ILE A 186 -26.82 5.12 7.04
C ILE A 186 -26.06 6.29 6.41
N ASP A 187 -25.60 7.22 7.25
CA ASP A 187 -24.76 8.34 6.84
C ASP A 187 -23.33 7.82 6.61
N MET A 188 -23.02 7.48 5.36
CA MET A 188 -21.68 7.05 4.94
C MET A 188 -20.74 8.25 4.66
N SER A 189 -21.18 9.47 4.88
CA SER A 189 -20.42 10.70 4.58
C SER A 189 -19.23 10.95 5.52
N ASN A 190 -19.06 10.16 6.59
CA ASN A 190 -17.97 10.30 7.55
C ASN A 190 -17.00 9.14 7.59
N GLU A 191 -17.23 8.09 6.83
CA GLU A 191 -16.22 7.05 6.66
C GLU A 191 -15.32 7.40 5.46
N LYS A 192 -14.45 8.37 5.67
CA LYS A 192 -13.18 8.34 4.98
C LYS A 192 -12.56 7.00 5.35
N PHE A 193 -12.27 6.17 4.36
CA PHE A 193 -11.27 5.12 4.48
C PHE A 193 -9.91 5.81 4.71
N THR A 194 -9.81 6.47 5.83
CA THR A 194 -8.55 6.85 6.41
C THR A 194 -8.22 5.66 7.26
N ILE A 195 -7.34 4.81 6.76
CA ILE A 195 -6.64 3.88 7.59
C ILE A 195 -5.89 4.77 8.56
N HIS A 196 -6.40 4.93 9.79
CA HIS A 196 -5.79 5.75 10.79
C HIS A 196 -4.58 5.01 11.34
N TYR A 197 -3.46 5.71 11.31
CA TYR A 197 -2.16 5.34 11.87
C TYR A 197 -2.23 5.18 13.38
#